data_b4edfb3e007b005a553e9ba34b1743ce
#
_entry.id   b4edfb3e007b005a553e9ba34b1743ce
#
_cell.length_a   1.000
_cell.length_b   1.000
_cell.length_c   1.000
_cell.angle_alpha   90.00
_cell.angle_beta   90.00
_cell.angle_gamma   90.00
#
_symmetry.space_group_name_H-M   'P 1'
#
loop_
_entity.id
_entity.type
_entity.pdbx_description
1 polymer ?
#
loop_
_entity_poly.entity_id
_entity_poly.type
_entity_poly.pdbx_seq_one_letter_code
_entity_poly.pdbx_strand_id
1 'polypeptide(L)'
;MNTGYNSNYQIVQAPGYVMILAEMIHDARIIPLASADREAPPDGLRQWIGLSRGRWEGETLVVETANFNAKNPFRGSSDQLRVTERFTRVAEDNIAYRFTVEDPGTWDRPWTAEMPMSQTRGPLFEFACHEGNYGLYNTLVGARLEEQQASDEADEAAGQTRDR
;
A
#
# COMPACT_ATOMS: atom_id res chain seq x y z
N MET A 1 -3.47 -3.36 3.78
CA MET A 1 -4.57 -3.70 2.88
C MET A 1 -4.49 -2.84 1.64
N ASN A 2 -4.25 -3.43 0.50
CA ASN A 2 -4.34 -2.73 -0.77
C ASN A 2 -5.61 -3.20 -1.47
N THR A 3 -6.62 -2.35 -1.56
CA THR A 3 -7.95 -2.66 -2.11
C THR A 3 -8.15 -2.05 -3.49
N GLY A 4 -7.09 -1.76 -4.19
CA GLY A 4 -7.16 -1.08 -5.47
C GLY A 4 -6.26 -1.72 -6.51
N TYR A 5 -5.76 -0.92 -7.34
CA TYR A 5 -4.85 -1.15 -8.43
C TYR A 5 -3.63 -2.01 -8.02
N ASN A 6 -3.23 -3.00 -8.84
CA ASN A 6 -2.11 -3.93 -8.64
C ASN A 6 -2.17 -4.72 -7.31
N SER A 7 -3.22 -5.49 -7.12
CA SER A 7 -3.46 -6.28 -5.89
C SER A 7 -2.83 -7.68 -5.95
N ASN A 8 -1.64 -7.83 -6.53
CA ASN A 8 -0.92 -9.08 -6.53
C ASN A 8 -0.07 -9.22 -5.26
N TYR A 9 -0.10 -10.42 -4.69
CA TYR A 9 0.63 -10.72 -3.46
C TYR A 9 1.39 -12.03 -3.60
N GLN A 10 2.58 -12.08 -3.05
CA GLN A 10 3.29 -13.32 -2.82
C GLN A 10 3.22 -13.67 -1.33
N ILE A 11 2.70 -14.85 -1.02
CA ILE A 11 2.63 -15.38 0.35
C ILE A 11 3.67 -16.48 0.49
N VAL A 12 4.60 -16.30 1.40
CA VAL A 12 5.68 -17.26 1.67
C VAL A 12 5.60 -17.73 3.11
N GLN A 13 5.62 -19.04 3.31
CA GLN A 13 5.65 -19.65 4.63
C GLN A 13 7.07 -20.10 4.97
N ALA A 14 7.50 -19.81 6.18
CA ALA A 14 8.77 -20.25 6.74
C ALA A 14 8.56 -20.71 8.20
N PRO A 15 9.47 -21.48 8.79
CA PRO A 15 9.37 -21.86 10.19
C PRO A 15 9.22 -20.63 11.10
N GLY A 16 8.10 -20.54 11.80
CA GLY A 16 7.79 -19.44 12.73
C GLY A 16 7.33 -18.13 12.08
N TYR A 17 7.27 -18.03 10.76
CA TYR A 17 6.91 -16.78 10.06
C TYR A 17 6.07 -17.03 8.81
N VAL A 18 5.25 -16.04 8.48
CA VAL A 18 4.67 -15.85 7.16
C VAL A 18 5.07 -14.48 6.64
N MET A 19 5.51 -14.40 5.39
CA MET A 19 5.74 -13.14 4.69
C MET A 19 4.64 -12.93 3.66
N ILE A 20 4.10 -11.71 3.60
CA ILE A 20 3.19 -11.27 2.54
C ILE A 20 3.86 -10.07 1.85
N LEU A 21 4.30 -10.30 0.62
CA LEU A 21 4.87 -9.28 -0.24
C LEU A 21 3.77 -8.74 -1.16
N ALA A 22 3.53 -7.45 -1.14
CA ALA A 22 2.68 -6.77 -2.10
C ALA A 22 3.50 -6.33 -3.31
N GLU A 23 3.00 -6.56 -4.53
CA GLU A 23 3.64 -6.07 -5.75
C GLU A 23 3.71 -4.55 -5.75
N MET A 24 2.59 -3.90 -5.44
CA MET A 24 2.54 -2.46 -5.32
C MET A 24 3.37 -1.97 -4.14
N ILE A 25 4.29 -1.04 -4.40
CA ILE A 25 5.20 -0.39 -3.44
C ILE A 25 6.26 -1.35 -2.87
N HIS A 26 6.29 -2.63 -3.24
CA HIS A 26 7.22 -3.66 -2.72
C HIS A 26 7.17 -3.83 -1.20
N ASP A 27 6.03 -3.54 -0.57
CA ASP A 27 5.89 -3.70 0.87
C ASP A 27 5.87 -5.18 1.27
N ALA A 28 6.85 -5.57 2.08
CA ALA A 28 6.96 -6.90 2.66
C ALA A 28 6.52 -6.87 4.13
N ARG A 29 5.42 -7.56 4.42
CA ARG A 29 4.92 -7.71 5.78
C ARG A 29 5.38 -9.06 6.35
N ILE A 30 6.30 -9.03 7.32
CA ILE A 30 6.79 -10.20 8.04
C ILE A 30 5.91 -10.42 9.26
N ILE A 31 5.25 -11.56 9.32
CA ILE A 31 4.27 -11.93 10.33
C ILE A 31 4.85 -13.05 11.18
N PRO A 32 5.34 -12.77 12.41
CA PRO A 32 5.71 -13.84 13.33
C PRO A 32 4.47 -14.62 13.74
N LEU A 33 4.59 -15.96 13.75
CA LEU A 33 3.56 -16.86 14.23
C LEU A 33 3.62 -16.99 15.75
N ALA A 34 2.51 -17.33 16.38
CA ALA A 34 2.42 -17.50 17.84
C ALA A 34 3.39 -18.57 18.40
N SER A 35 3.87 -19.49 17.55
CA SER A 35 4.90 -20.48 17.88
C SER A 35 6.33 -19.92 17.82
N ALA A 36 6.52 -18.71 17.28
CA ALA A 36 7.84 -18.07 17.25
C ALA A 36 8.13 -17.48 18.63
N ASP A 37 9.26 -17.89 19.20
CA ASP A 37 9.78 -17.34 20.45
C ASP A 37 10.31 -15.92 20.18
N ARG A 38 9.44 -14.94 20.27
CA ARG A 38 9.76 -13.54 20.01
C ARG A 38 9.15 -12.62 21.05
N GLU A 39 9.99 -11.79 21.60
CA GLU A 39 9.61 -10.71 22.51
C GLU A 39 8.56 -9.78 21.87
N ALA A 40 7.60 -9.33 22.68
CA ALA A 40 6.65 -8.32 22.21
C ALA A 40 7.41 -7.05 21.83
N PRO A 41 7.03 -6.37 20.73
CA PRO A 41 7.65 -5.10 20.39
C PRO A 41 7.45 -4.09 21.51
N PRO A 42 8.38 -3.14 21.69
CA PRO A 42 8.27 -2.09 22.71
C PRO A 42 6.94 -1.34 22.61
N ASP A 43 6.39 -0.96 23.74
CA ASP A 43 5.21 -0.12 23.80
C ASP A 43 5.45 1.19 23.03
N GLY A 44 4.45 1.62 22.26
CA GLY A 44 4.52 2.85 21.47
C GLY A 44 5.22 2.73 20.12
N LEU A 45 5.82 1.58 19.79
CA LEU A 45 6.36 1.37 18.44
C LEU A 45 5.23 1.33 17.41
N ARG A 46 5.22 2.28 16.50
CA ARG A 46 4.23 2.38 15.40
C ARG A 46 4.93 2.25 14.05
N GLN A 47 4.33 1.49 13.14
CA GLN A 47 4.85 1.28 11.79
C GLN A 47 3.82 1.66 10.73
N TRP A 48 4.28 1.95 9.52
CA TRP A 48 3.43 2.33 8.39
C TRP A 48 2.37 1.28 8.06
N ILE A 49 2.75 0.00 8.09
CA ILE A 49 1.86 -1.14 7.83
C ILE A 49 1.40 -1.84 9.11
N GLY A 50 1.62 -1.19 10.27
CA GLY A 50 1.32 -1.76 11.59
C GLY A 50 2.26 -2.90 11.99
N LEU A 51 2.01 -3.45 13.17
CA LEU A 51 2.69 -4.62 13.71
C LEU A 51 1.75 -5.81 13.64
N SER A 52 2.14 -6.82 12.86
CA SER A 52 1.34 -8.03 12.64
C SER A 52 1.82 -9.19 13.49
N ARG A 53 0.86 -10.01 13.97
CA ARG A 53 1.09 -11.31 14.58
C ARG A 53 0.14 -12.32 13.96
N GLY A 54 0.64 -13.53 13.70
CA GLY A 54 -0.14 -14.59 13.08
C GLY A 54 -0.31 -15.80 13.99
N ARG A 55 -1.38 -16.54 13.76
CA ARG A 55 -1.60 -17.89 14.31
C ARG A 55 -2.39 -18.72 13.33
N TRP A 56 -2.25 -20.02 13.45
CA TRP A 56 -3.07 -20.95 12.70
C TRP A 56 -4.30 -21.37 13.52
N GLU A 57 -5.47 -21.30 12.91
CA GLU A 57 -6.71 -21.85 13.41
C GLU A 57 -7.19 -22.92 12.40
N GLY A 58 -6.78 -24.17 12.62
CA GLY A 58 -6.94 -25.22 11.61
C GLY A 58 -6.17 -24.88 10.33
N GLU A 59 -6.87 -24.79 9.20
CA GLU A 59 -6.30 -24.43 7.88
C GLU A 59 -6.36 -22.92 7.58
N THR A 60 -6.78 -22.11 8.55
CA THR A 60 -6.89 -20.67 8.42
C THR A 60 -5.72 -19.97 9.09
N LEU A 61 -4.96 -19.18 8.35
CA LEU A 61 -4.03 -18.21 8.91
C LEU A 61 -4.82 -16.99 9.40
N VAL A 62 -4.74 -16.71 10.70
CA VAL A 62 -5.30 -15.51 11.30
C VAL A 62 -4.18 -14.55 11.60
N VAL A 63 -4.29 -13.32 11.11
CA VAL A 63 -3.31 -12.25 11.31
C VAL A 63 -3.96 -11.07 11.99
N GLU A 64 -3.44 -10.68 13.15
CA GLU A 64 -3.86 -9.49 13.87
C GLU A 64 -2.82 -8.40 13.69
N THR A 65 -3.24 -7.22 13.24
CA THR A 65 -2.38 -6.07 13.00
C THR A 65 -2.88 -4.86 13.76
N ALA A 66 -1.99 -4.22 14.50
CA ALA A 66 -2.26 -3.00 15.26
C ALA A 66 -1.03 -2.08 15.19
N ASN A 67 -1.02 -0.99 15.96
CA ASN A 67 0.08 -0.04 16.06
C ASN A 67 0.46 0.58 14.70
N PHE A 68 -0.55 0.97 13.95
CA PHE A 68 -0.38 1.73 12.72
C PHE A 68 0.11 3.15 13.00
N ASN A 69 0.89 3.69 12.07
CA ASN A 69 1.31 5.08 12.12
C ASN A 69 0.13 6.00 11.74
N ALA A 70 -0.19 6.96 12.58
CA ALA A 70 -1.30 7.89 12.36
C ALA A 70 -1.15 8.76 11.08
N LYS A 71 0.05 8.84 10.49
CA LYS A 71 0.30 9.57 9.23
C LYS A 71 -0.17 8.83 7.98
N ASN A 72 -0.59 7.57 8.10
CA ASN A 72 -1.10 6.77 6.98
C ASN A 72 -2.46 6.15 7.36
N PRO A 73 -3.51 6.97 7.51
CA PRO A 73 -4.82 6.46 7.92
C PRO A 73 -5.46 5.64 6.80
N PHE A 74 -5.93 4.46 7.15
CA PHE A 74 -6.79 3.67 6.25
C PHE A 74 -8.21 4.25 6.28
N ARG A 75 -8.65 4.87 5.18
CA ARG A 75 -10.01 5.46 5.05
C ARG A 75 -10.39 6.40 6.21
N GLY A 76 -9.44 7.19 6.69
CA GLY A 76 -9.66 8.12 7.80
C GLY A 76 -9.56 7.47 9.18
N SER A 77 -9.03 6.26 9.30
CA SER A 77 -8.84 5.59 10.59
C SER A 77 -7.94 6.37 11.54
N SER A 78 -8.16 6.15 12.83
CA SER A 78 -7.33 6.67 13.90
C SER A 78 -6.10 5.78 14.17
N ASP A 79 -5.33 6.14 15.16
CA ASP A 79 -4.21 5.34 15.67
C ASP A 79 -4.64 4.13 16.52
N GLN A 80 -5.95 3.98 16.78
CA GLN A 80 -6.55 2.84 17.46
C GLN A 80 -6.94 1.71 16.51
N LEU A 81 -6.67 1.88 15.21
CA LEU A 81 -6.98 0.89 14.18
C LEU A 81 -6.42 -0.49 14.54
N ARG A 82 -7.30 -1.49 14.49
CA ARG A 82 -6.97 -2.91 14.54
C ARG A 82 -7.56 -3.60 13.31
N VAL A 83 -6.80 -4.52 12.75
CA VAL A 83 -7.23 -5.31 11.60
C VAL A 83 -7.00 -6.77 11.91
N THR A 84 -8.05 -7.57 11.80
CA THR A 84 -7.97 -9.03 11.87
C THR A 84 -8.20 -9.60 10.48
N GLU A 85 -7.21 -10.27 9.94
CA GLU A 85 -7.25 -10.89 8.61
C GLU A 85 -7.29 -12.41 8.75
N ARG A 86 -8.04 -13.06 7.87
CA ARG A 86 -8.18 -14.51 7.82
C ARG A 86 -7.96 -14.98 6.39
N PHE A 87 -6.99 -15.84 6.22
CA PHE A 87 -6.65 -16.45 4.94
C PHE A 87 -6.96 -17.95 5.02
N THR A 88 -7.98 -18.38 4.31
CA THR A 88 -8.38 -19.79 4.27
C THR A 88 -8.26 -20.32 2.86
N ARG A 89 -7.44 -21.35 2.65
CA ARG A 89 -7.34 -21.98 1.34
C ARG A 89 -8.58 -22.83 1.09
N VAL A 90 -9.40 -22.43 0.14
CA VAL A 90 -10.68 -23.08 -0.18
C VAL A 90 -10.60 -23.95 -1.43
N ALA A 91 -9.58 -23.76 -2.27
CA ALA A 91 -9.26 -24.59 -3.43
C ALA A 91 -7.76 -24.56 -3.70
N GLU A 92 -7.29 -25.33 -4.67
CA GLU A 92 -5.86 -25.37 -5.04
C GLU A 92 -5.31 -24.01 -5.44
N ASP A 93 -6.13 -23.22 -6.14
CA ASP A 93 -5.80 -21.92 -6.72
C ASP A 93 -6.56 -20.76 -6.07
N ASN A 94 -7.24 -20.98 -4.94
CA ASN A 94 -8.11 -19.98 -4.34
C ASN A 94 -7.99 -19.89 -2.82
N ILE A 95 -7.91 -18.65 -2.32
CA ILE A 95 -7.96 -18.31 -0.90
C ILE A 95 -9.18 -17.43 -0.65
N ALA A 96 -10.03 -17.81 0.30
CA ALA A 96 -11.02 -16.90 0.87
C ALA A 96 -10.31 -15.96 1.83
N TYR A 97 -10.22 -14.69 1.46
CA TYR A 97 -9.65 -13.65 2.28
C TYR A 97 -10.73 -12.83 2.92
N ARG A 98 -10.77 -12.85 4.25
CA ARG A 98 -11.70 -12.07 5.06
C ARG A 98 -10.90 -11.14 5.96
N PHE A 99 -11.35 -9.90 6.11
CA PHE A 99 -10.76 -9.00 7.09
C PHE A 99 -11.83 -8.23 7.86
N THR A 100 -11.56 -8.03 9.14
CA THR A 100 -12.37 -7.23 10.05
C THR A 100 -11.57 -6.01 10.47
N VAL A 101 -12.20 -4.86 10.38
CA VAL A 101 -11.63 -3.57 10.77
C VAL A 101 -12.35 -3.09 12.02
N GLU A 102 -11.58 -2.71 13.02
CA GLU A 102 -12.05 -2.15 14.28
C GLU A 102 -11.25 -0.89 14.58
N ASP A 103 -11.94 0.21 14.79
CA ASP A 103 -11.36 1.49 15.21
C ASP A 103 -12.43 2.33 15.90
N PRO A 104 -12.47 2.31 17.23
CA PRO A 104 -13.47 3.06 18.02
C PRO A 104 -13.42 4.57 17.81
N GLY A 105 -12.28 5.10 17.35
CA GLY A 105 -12.14 6.53 17.04
C GLY A 105 -12.76 6.94 15.70
N THR A 106 -13.15 5.96 14.86
CA THR A 106 -13.60 6.23 13.50
C THR A 106 -14.96 5.60 13.17
N TRP A 107 -15.24 4.39 13.65
CA TRP A 107 -16.48 3.65 13.37
C TRP A 107 -17.18 3.21 14.65
N ASP A 108 -18.50 3.33 14.67
CA ASP A 108 -19.33 2.94 15.82
C ASP A 108 -19.29 1.44 16.13
N ARG A 109 -18.92 0.62 15.14
CA ARG A 109 -18.81 -0.84 15.25
C ARG A 109 -17.80 -1.41 14.26
N PRO A 110 -17.20 -2.55 14.58
CA PRO A 110 -16.38 -3.29 13.62
C PRO A 110 -17.17 -3.66 12.35
N TRP A 111 -16.48 -3.67 11.23
CA TRP A 111 -17.04 -4.14 9.98
C TRP A 111 -16.12 -5.15 9.30
N THR A 112 -16.70 -6.04 8.53
CA THR A 112 -16.00 -7.14 7.88
C THR A 112 -16.25 -7.12 6.38
N ALA A 113 -15.20 -7.41 5.61
CA ALA A 113 -15.31 -7.67 4.18
C ALA A 113 -14.65 -9.02 3.86
N GLU A 114 -15.09 -9.62 2.78
CA GLU A 114 -14.54 -10.86 2.25
C GLU A 114 -14.37 -10.73 0.74
N MET A 115 -13.27 -11.28 0.23
CA MET A 115 -12.99 -11.32 -1.20
C MET A 115 -12.18 -12.58 -1.54
N PRO A 116 -12.37 -13.17 -2.72
CA PRO A 116 -11.52 -14.24 -3.18
C PRO A 116 -10.15 -13.69 -3.62
N MET A 117 -9.10 -14.46 -3.34
CA MET A 117 -7.77 -14.26 -3.91
C MET A 117 -7.47 -15.46 -4.78
N SER A 118 -7.39 -15.25 -6.09
CA SER A 118 -7.10 -16.30 -7.05
C SER A 118 -5.62 -16.31 -7.41
N GLN A 119 -5.07 -17.49 -7.65
CA GLN A 119 -3.69 -17.64 -8.08
C GLN A 119 -3.50 -16.98 -9.46
N THR A 120 -2.54 -16.08 -9.56
CA THR A 120 -2.07 -15.55 -10.84
C THR A 120 -0.95 -16.40 -11.41
N ARG A 121 -0.89 -16.50 -12.75
CA ARG A 121 0.22 -17.13 -13.45
C ARG A 121 1.28 -16.08 -13.77
N GLY A 122 2.50 -16.35 -13.39
CA GLY A 122 3.64 -15.48 -13.68
C GLY A 122 4.31 -14.93 -12.40
N PRO A 123 5.44 -14.26 -12.55
CA PRO A 123 6.15 -13.65 -11.44
C PRO A 123 5.44 -12.38 -10.97
N LEU A 124 5.70 -11.97 -9.74
CA LEU A 124 5.51 -10.60 -9.29
C LEU A 124 6.52 -9.72 -10.03
N PHE A 125 6.03 -8.62 -10.59
CA PHE A 125 6.89 -7.65 -11.26
C PHE A 125 7.37 -6.58 -10.29
N GLU A 126 8.46 -5.92 -10.66
CA GLU A 126 8.92 -4.74 -9.96
C GLU A 126 7.91 -3.60 -10.13
N PHE A 127 7.57 -2.93 -9.03
CA PHE A 127 6.73 -1.74 -9.07
C PHE A 127 7.58 -0.52 -9.41
N ALA A 128 7.78 -0.28 -10.70
CA ALA A 128 8.61 0.79 -11.26
C ALA A 128 7.74 2.00 -11.68
N CYS A 129 7.00 2.58 -10.76
CA CYS A 129 6.01 3.64 -11.04
C CYS A 129 6.62 4.91 -11.63
N HIS A 130 7.89 5.19 -11.34
CA HIS A 130 8.60 6.39 -11.80
C HIS A 130 9.56 6.15 -12.96
N GLU A 131 9.93 4.90 -13.24
CA GLU A 131 10.76 4.57 -14.38
C GLU A 131 10.03 4.79 -15.71
N GLY A 132 10.68 5.51 -16.60
CA GLY A 132 10.09 5.84 -17.92
C GLY A 132 8.91 6.81 -17.85
N ASN A 133 8.61 7.40 -16.71
CA ASN A 133 7.56 8.41 -16.57
C ASN A 133 8.08 9.79 -16.97
N TYR A 134 7.99 10.10 -18.25
CA TYR A 134 8.38 11.42 -18.80
C TYR A 134 7.28 12.49 -18.65
N GLY A 135 6.13 12.17 -18.07
CA GLY A 135 4.99 13.08 -18.01
C GLY A 135 5.32 14.40 -17.33
N LEU A 136 5.93 14.36 -16.14
CA LEU A 136 6.34 15.58 -15.41
C LEU A 136 7.40 16.38 -16.18
N TYR A 137 8.42 15.69 -16.71
CA TYR A 137 9.47 16.33 -17.52
C TYR A 137 8.88 17.05 -18.75
N ASN A 138 8.03 16.39 -19.51
CA ASN A 138 7.40 16.95 -20.71
C ASN A 138 6.46 18.11 -20.36
N THR A 139 5.73 18.06 -19.26
CA THR A 139 4.88 19.15 -18.80
C THR A 139 5.71 20.39 -18.46
N LEU A 140 6.82 20.22 -17.73
CA LEU A 140 7.71 21.34 -17.38
C LEU A 140 8.43 21.92 -18.61
N VAL A 141 8.84 21.08 -19.55
CA VAL A 141 9.44 21.55 -20.81
C VAL A 141 8.44 22.34 -21.63
N GLY A 142 7.19 21.85 -21.74
CA GLY A 142 6.12 22.56 -22.45
C GLY A 142 5.85 23.95 -21.84
N ALA A 143 5.67 24.02 -20.52
CA ALA A 143 5.45 25.30 -19.83
C ALA A 143 6.60 26.30 -20.04
N ARG A 144 7.86 25.85 -19.98
CA ARG A 144 9.03 26.72 -20.24
C ARG A 144 9.10 27.24 -21.66
N LEU A 145 8.70 26.42 -22.64
CA LEU A 145 8.64 26.86 -24.04
C LEU A 145 7.56 27.92 -24.24
N GLU A 146 6.40 27.78 -23.62
CA GLU A 146 5.33 28.76 -23.66
C GLU A 146 5.74 30.08 -23.00
N GLU A 147 6.42 30.03 -21.84
CA GLU A 147 6.97 31.20 -21.17
C GLU A 147 8.01 31.94 -22.02
N GLN A 148 8.87 31.19 -22.72
CA GLN A 148 9.90 31.76 -23.57
C GLN A 148 9.29 32.40 -24.82
N GLN A 149 8.32 31.81 -25.47
CA GLN A 149 7.59 32.38 -26.60
C GLN A 149 6.89 33.68 -26.21
N ALA A 150 6.22 33.69 -25.05
CA ALA A 150 5.56 34.90 -24.57
C ALA A 150 6.58 36.06 -24.28
N SER A 151 7.77 35.74 -23.77
CA SER A 151 8.85 36.71 -23.57
C SER A 151 9.37 37.26 -24.89
N ASP A 152 9.63 36.39 -25.86
CA ASP A 152 10.14 36.77 -27.17
C ASP A 152 9.13 37.68 -27.92
N GLU A 153 7.84 37.37 -27.88
CA GLU A 153 6.76 38.17 -28.46
C GLU A 153 6.66 39.56 -27.79
N ALA A 154 6.84 39.63 -26.44
CA ALA A 154 6.83 40.87 -25.73
C ALA A 154 8.02 41.78 -26.09
N ASP A 155 9.20 41.21 -26.25
CA ASP A 155 10.41 41.92 -26.66
C ASP A 155 10.32 42.44 -28.09
N GLU A 156 9.77 41.65 -29.03
CA GLU A 156 9.51 42.08 -30.40
C GLU A 156 8.51 43.28 -30.46
N ALA A 157 7.44 43.19 -29.68
CA ALA A 157 6.45 44.26 -29.60
C ALA A 157 7.02 45.55 -29.01
N ALA A 158 7.92 45.44 -28.00
CA ALA A 158 8.60 46.57 -27.41
C ALA A 158 9.64 47.21 -28.36
N GLY A 159 10.30 46.40 -29.19
CA GLY A 159 11.24 46.84 -30.21
C GLY A 159 10.55 47.67 -31.31
N GLN A 160 9.40 47.22 -31.80
CA GLN A 160 8.62 47.92 -32.82
C GLN A 160 8.08 49.30 -32.37
N THR A 161 7.92 49.50 -31.06
CA THR A 161 7.40 50.74 -30.49
C THR A 161 8.51 51.81 -30.36
N ARG A 162 9.79 51.44 -30.39
CA ARG A 162 10.94 52.31 -30.28
C ARG A 162 11.42 52.90 -31.61
N ASP A 163 11.03 52.29 -32.73
CA ASP A 163 11.43 52.70 -34.08
C ASP A 163 10.38 53.58 -34.79
N ARG A 164 9.38 54.06 -34.06
CA ARG A 164 8.36 55.01 -34.52
C ARG A 164 8.51 56.35 -33.75
#